data_d9562924e8f747a03e8a5efa632854d2
#
_entry.id   d9562924e8f747a03e8a5efa632854d2
#
_cell.length_a   1.000
_cell.length_b   1.000
_cell.length_c   1.000
_cell.angle_alpha   90.00
_cell.angle_beta   90.00
_cell.angle_gamma   90.00
#
_symmetry.space_group_name_H-M   'P 1'
#
loop_
_entity.id
_entity.type
_entity.pdbx_description
1 polymer ?
#
loop_
_entity_poly.entity_id
_entity_poly.type
_entity_poly.pdbx_seq_one_letter_code
_entity_poly.pdbx_strand_id
1 'polypeptide(L)'
;MEKITYNKTITAAQSRRTAAQFNWGNIVAILIPFPLMIFWFGASMVIYAMNRHHPVEKVGDYTQWAAYRFYFITGFLVIVGSLIPGGRESLWYYAYLWLAGIVIMLPWSVYDLYRIRRDDWQDVDITVEEYVGNEDD
;
A
#
# COMPACT_ATOMS: atom_id res chain seq x y z
N MET A 1 -0.35 17.69 30.73
CA MET A 1 0.32 17.28 29.48
C MET A 1 1.33 18.35 29.09
N GLU A 2 2.57 17.95 29.03
CA GLU A 2 3.62 18.84 28.57
C GLU A 2 3.85 18.61 27.06
N LYS A 3 3.96 19.71 26.31
CA LYS A 3 4.21 19.67 24.88
C LYS A 3 5.71 19.72 24.64
N ILE A 4 6.26 18.63 24.13
CA ILE A 4 7.67 18.54 23.74
C ILE A 4 7.75 18.70 22.23
N THR A 5 8.65 19.56 21.78
CA THR A 5 8.93 19.80 20.35
C THR A 5 10.37 19.36 20.08
N TYR A 6 10.54 18.45 19.12
CA TYR A 6 11.87 18.02 18.69
C TYR A 6 11.98 17.92 17.17
N ASN A 7 13.18 18.07 16.67
CA ASN A 7 13.47 17.94 15.25
C ASN A 7 13.80 16.47 14.92
N LYS A 8 13.22 15.95 13.87
CA LYS A 8 13.44 14.61 13.35
C LYS A 8 13.78 14.67 11.88
N THR A 9 14.84 13.97 11.49
CA THR A 9 15.21 13.82 10.07
C THR A 9 14.62 12.53 9.51
N ILE A 10 13.88 12.64 8.41
CA ILE A 10 13.45 11.50 7.61
C ILE A 10 14.45 11.32 6.49
N THR A 11 15.18 10.21 6.50
CA THR A 11 16.20 9.95 5.49
C THR A 11 15.60 9.59 4.14
N ALA A 12 16.34 9.85 3.06
CA ALA A 12 15.96 9.46 1.70
C ALA A 12 15.67 7.95 1.60
N ALA A 13 16.46 7.12 2.28
CA ALA A 13 16.26 5.67 2.31
C ALA A 13 14.95 5.26 3.01
N GLN A 14 14.59 5.92 4.11
CA GLN A 14 13.32 5.70 4.81
C GLN A 14 12.13 6.06 3.91
N SER A 15 12.15 7.24 3.30
CA SER A 15 11.10 7.69 2.39
C SER A 15 10.90 6.74 1.23
N ARG A 16 11.97 6.29 0.60
CA ARG A 16 11.93 5.31 -0.50
C ARG A 16 11.32 3.97 -0.07
N ARG A 17 11.70 3.46 1.09
CA ARG A 17 11.13 2.21 1.63
C ARG A 17 9.64 2.35 1.91
N THR A 18 9.24 3.44 2.53
CA THR A 18 7.85 3.71 2.87
C THR A 18 6.99 3.86 1.61
N ALA A 19 7.49 4.55 0.58
CA ALA A 19 6.81 4.68 -0.71
C ALA A 19 6.60 3.33 -1.42
N ALA A 20 7.52 2.39 -1.23
CA ALA A 20 7.47 1.07 -1.85
C ALA A 20 6.58 0.06 -1.12
N GLN A 21 6.25 0.28 0.15
CA GLN A 21 5.55 -0.69 1.01
C GLN A 21 4.25 -1.19 0.40
N PHE A 22 3.40 -0.30 -0.08
CA PHE A 22 2.09 -0.67 -0.61
C PHE A 22 2.21 -1.51 -1.88
N ASN A 23 3.12 -1.16 -2.78
CA ASN A 23 3.37 -1.94 -4.00
C ASN A 23 3.92 -3.34 -3.69
N TRP A 24 4.82 -3.47 -2.72
CA TRP A 24 5.29 -4.78 -2.28
C TRP A 24 4.17 -5.64 -1.70
N GLY A 25 3.31 -5.05 -0.87
CA GLY A 25 2.13 -5.73 -0.34
C GLY A 25 1.18 -6.20 -1.44
N ASN A 26 0.93 -5.36 -2.45
CA ASN A 26 0.12 -5.73 -3.61
C ASN A 26 0.71 -6.94 -4.36
N ILE A 27 2.02 -6.94 -4.60
CA ILE A 27 2.71 -8.04 -5.30
C ILE A 27 2.60 -9.33 -4.50
N VAL A 28 2.93 -9.30 -3.21
CA VAL A 28 2.87 -10.50 -2.36
C VAL A 28 1.44 -11.03 -2.26
N ALA A 29 0.46 -10.15 -2.08
CA ALA A 29 -0.94 -10.54 -1.98
C ALA A 29 -1.49 -11.14 -3.27
N ILE A 30 -1.12 -10.63 -4.45
CA ILE A 30 -1.60 -11.17 -5.72
C ILE A 30 -0.90 -12.47 -6.11
N LEU A 31 0.35 -12.65 -5.73
CA LEU A 31 1.09 -13.89 -6.02
C LEU A 31 0.68 -15.05 -5.12
N ILE A 32 0.36 -14.77 -3.86
CA ILE A 32 -0.10 -15.75 -2.88
C ILE A 32 -1.43 -15.28 -2.30
N PRO A 33 -2.54 -15.40 -3.08
CA PRO A 33 -3.80 -14.76 -2.73
C PRO A 33 -4.44 -15.33 -1.47
N PHE A 34 -4.26 -16.60 -1.18
CA PHE A 34 -4.81 -17.20 0.03
C PHE A 34 -3.69 -17.63 1.00
N PRO A 35 -3.73 -17.18 2.24
CA PRO A 35 -4.67 -16.24 2.88
C PRO A 35 -4.24 -14.77 2.79
N LEU A 36 -3.12 -14.46 2.08
CA LEU A 36 -2.47 -13.15 2.15
C LEU A 36 -3.31 -12.00 1.59
N MET A 37 -4.17 -12.26 0.60
CA MET A 37 -5.07 -11.21 0.06
C MET A 37 -6.00 -10.66 1.14
N ILE A 38 -6.54 -11.52 2.00
CA ILE A 38 -7.46 -11.13 3.08
C ILE A 38 -6.71 -10.30 4.12
N PHE A 39 -5.54 -10.76 4.56
CA PHE A 39 -4.70 -10.03 5.51
C PHE A 39 -4.22 -8.70 4.92
N TRP A 40 -3.84 -8.70 3.65
CA TRP A 40 -3.40 -7.49 2.98
C TRP A 40 -4.52 -6.47 2.83
N PHE A 41 -5.74 -6.91 2.58
CA PHE A 41 -6.88 -6.00 2.51
C PHE A 41 -7.03 -5.18 3.80
N GLY A 42 -6.94 -5.81 4.97
CA GLY A 42 -6.95 -5.11 6.25
C GLY A 42 -5.69 -4.29 6.51
N ALA A 43 -4.50 -4.89 6.33
CA ALA A 43 -3.22 -4.22 6.56
C ALA A 43 -3.01 -3.01 5.62
N SER A 44 -3.48 -3.10 4.38
CA SER A 44 -3.35 -2.01 3.40
C SER A 44 -4.09 -0.75 3.83
N MET A 45 -5.23 -0.88 4.49
CA MET A 45 -5.97 0.26 5.03
C MET A 45 -5.15 1.02 6.09
N VAL A 46 -4.48 0.28 6.96
CA VAL A 46 -3.61 0.86 7.99
C VAL A 46 -2.41 1.56 7.34
N ILE A 47 -1.74 0.90 6.41
CA ILE A 47 -0.60 1.48 5.69
C ILE A 47 -1.01 2.72 4.90
N TYR A 48 -2.17 2.70 4.25
CA TYR A 48 -2.71 3.86 3.56
C TYR A 48 -2.96 5.03 4.52
N ALA A 49 -3.62 4.77 5.65
CA ALA A 49 -3.91 5.79 6.64
C ALA A 49 -2.63 6.41 7.23
N MET A 50 -1.60 5.61 7.45
CA MET A 50 -0.31 6.09 7.96
C MET A 50 0.48 6.92 6.95
N ASN A 51 0.42 6.58 5.67
CA ASN A 51 1.32 7.13 4.66
C ASN A 51 0.68 8.16 3.72
N ARG A 52 -0.65 8.26 3.68
CA ARG A 52 -1.37 9.21 2.81
C ARG A 52 -0.92 10.65 3.01
N HIS A 53 -0.74 11.06 4.26
CA HIS A 53 -0.33 12.41 4.65
C HIS A 53 1.11 12.43 5.17
N HIS A 54 1.97 11.61 4.57
CA HIS A 54 3.38 11.57 4.94
C HIS A 54 4.04 12.94 4.73
N PRO A 55 4.95 13.37 5.62
CA PRO A 55 5.68 14.64 5.46
C PRO A 55 6.42 14.80 4.13
N VAL A 56 6.85 13.68 3.55
CA VAL A 56 7.38 13.64 2.19
C VAL A 56 6.23 13.36 1.22
N GLU A 57 5.82 14.34 0.44
CA GLU A 57 4.66 14.30 -0.44
C GLU A 57 4.69 13.10 -1.41
N LYS A 58 5.84 12.81 -2.01
CA LYS A 58 6.01 11.67 -2.91
C LYS A 58 5.62 10.33 -2.29
N VAL A 59 5.88 10.13 -0.99
CA VAL A 59 5.48 8.91 -0.28
C VAL A 59 3.96 8.76 -0.27
N GLY A 60 3.26 9.85 0.02
CA GLY A 60 1.80 9.89 -0.03
C GLY A 60 1.27 9.58 -1.44
N ASP A 61 1.85 10.16 -2.46
CA ASP A 61 1.44 9.98 -3.86
C ASP A 61 1.62 8.52 -4.32
N TYR A 62 2.77 7.93 -4.11
CA TYR A 62 3.01 6.53 -4.48
C TYR A 62 2.10 5.58 -3.71
N THR A 63 1.88 5.82 -2.42
CA THR A 63 0.96 5.02 -1.59
C THR A 63 -0.48 5.14 -2.10
N GLN A 64 -0.93 6.34 -2.42
CA GLN A 64 -2.28 6.61 -2.89
C GLN A 64 -2.55 5.93 -4.24
N TRP A 65 -1.65 6.04 -5.20
CA TRP A 65 -1.80 5.39 -6.50
C TRP A 65 -1.79 3.87 -6.40
N ALA A 66 -0.91 3.31 -5.58
CA ALA A 66 -0.87 1.87 -5.32
C ALA A 66 -2.15 1.36 -4.65
N ALA A 67 -2.70 2.12 -3.70
CA ALA A 67 -3.94 1.82 -3.02
C ALA A 67 -5.14 1.87 -3.97
N TYR A 68 -5.28 2.92 -4.76
CA TYR A 68 -6.36 3.04 -5.74
C TYR A 68 -6.34 1.90 -6.75
N ARG A 69 -5.17 1.53 -7.22
CA ARG A 69 -5.01 0.39 -8.12
C ARG A 69 -5.46 -0.90 -7.47
N PHE A 70 -5.01 -1.18 -6.27
CA PHE A 70 -5.39 -2.39 -5.56
C PHE A 70 -6.90 -2.48 -5.33
N TYR A 71 -7.51 -1.45 -4.78
CA TYR A 71 -8.94 -1.45 -4.48
C TYR A 71 -9.80 -1.45 -5.75
N PHE A 72 -9.40 -0.69 -6.77
CA PHE A 72 -10.13 -0.65 -8.03
C PHE A 72 -10.08 -2.01 -8.75
N ILE A 73 -8.90 -2.61 -8.90
CA ILE A 73 -8.75 -3.89 -9.60
C ILE A 73 -9.45 -5.00 -8.83
N THR A 74 -9.27 -5.06 -7.51
CA THR A 74 -9.92 -6.07 -6.67
C THR A 74 -11.44 -5.92 -6.71
N GLY A 75 -11.96 -4.72 -6.57
CA GLY A 75 -13.39 -4.44 -6.67
C GLY A 75 -13.96 -4.76 -8.05
N PHE A 76 -13.27 -4.38 -9.11
CA PHE A 76 -13.66 -4.67 -10.49
C PHE A 76 -13.71 -6.18 -10.75
N LEU A 77 -12.70 -6.93 -10.33
CA LEU A 77 -12.68 -8.39 -10.52
C LEU A 77 -13.78 -9.09 -9.72
N VAL A 78 -14.12 -8.61 -8.54
CA VAL A 78 -15.24 -9.14 -7.75
C VAL A 78 -16.57 -8.90 -8.48
N ILE A 79 -16.78 -7.70 -8.99
CA ILE A 79 -18.01 -7.35 -9.72
C ILE A 79 -18.11 -8.18 -11.00
N VAL A 80 -17.09 -8.17 -11.85
CA VAL A 80 -17.07 -8.92 -13.12
C VAL A 80 -17.24 -10.42 -12.85
N GLY A 81 -16.51 -10.95 -11.87
CA GLY A 81 -16.65 -12.34 -11.47
C GLY A 81 -18.05 -12.70 -11.00
N SER A 82 -18.76 -11.79 -10.33
CA SER A 82 -20.13 -11.99 -9.88
C SER A 82 -21.15 -12.00 -11.04
N LEU A 83 -20.84 -11.33 -12.14
CA LEU A 83 -21.72 -11.23 -13.31
C LEU A 83 -21.56 -12.39 -14.30
N ILE A 84 -20.47 -13.14 -14.23
CA ILE A 84 -20.27 -14.31 -15.12
C ILE A 84 -21.18 -15.45 -14.66
N PRO A 85 -22.11 -15.91 -15.52
CA PRO A 85 -23.03 -16.97 -15.16
C PRO A 85 -22.33 -18.33 -15.14
N GLY A 86 -22.58 -19.12 -14.09
CA GLY A 86 -22.00 -20.45 -13.92
C GLY A 86 -20.54 -20.42 -13.45
N GLY A 87 -19.97 -21.59 -13.23
CA GLY A 87 -18.55 -21.75 -12.97
C GLY A 87 -18.05 -21.38 -11.57
N ARG A 88 -18.86 -20.77 -10.70
CA ARG A 88 -18.45 -20.40 -9.33
C ARG A 88 -18.06 -21.61 -8.47
N GLU A 89 -18.52 -22.76 -8.80
CA GLU A 89 -18.16 -24.04 -8.16
C GLU A 89 -16.87 -24.63 -8.74
N SER A 90 -16.38 -24.08 -9.85
CA SER A 90 -15.18 -24.54 -10.53
C SER A 90 -13.93 -23.84 -10.01
N LEU A 91 -12.93 -24.63 -9.65
CA LEU A 91 -11.61 -24.11 -9.29
C LEU A 91 -10.98 -23.29 -10.42
N TRP A 92 -11.22 -23.66 -11.67
CA TRP A 92 -10.73 -22.96 -12.86
C TRP A 92 -11.26 -21.55 -12.99
N TYR A 93 -12.49 -21.30 -12.58
CA TYR A 93 -13.07 -19.97 -12.56
C TYR A 93 -12.26 -19.00 -11.69
N TYR A 94 -11.92 -19.41 -10.48
CA TYR A 94 -11.09 -18.62 -9.58
C TYR A 94 -9.65 -18.49 -10.07
N ALA A 95 -9.11 -19.51 -10.72
CA ALA A 95 -7.80 -19.47 -11.33
C ALA A 95 -7.72 -18.42 -12.46
N TYR A 96 -8.74 -18.30 -13.30
CA TYR A 96 -8.80 -17.28 -14.35
C TYR A 96 -8.92 -15.85 -13.76
N LEU A 97 -9.74 -15.65 -12.74
CA LEU A 97 -9.83 -14.36 -12.05
C LEU A 97 -8.51 -13.98 -11.42
N TRP A 98 -7.85 -14.91 -10.79
CA TRP A 98 -6.54 -14.71 -10.22
C TRP A 98 -5.49 -14.36 -11.27
N LEU A 99 -5.46 -15.09 -12.37
CA LEU A 99 -4.55 -14.82 -13.49
C LEU A 99 -4.78 -13.42 -14.07
N ALA A 100 -6.04 -13.02 -14.25
CA ALA A 100 -6.37 -11.67 -14.68
C ALA A 100 -5.86 -10.61 -13.70
N GLY A 101 -6.01 -10.84 -12.41
CA GLY A 101 -5.45 -9.97 -11.36
C GLY A 101 -3.94 -9.84 -11.46
N ILE A 102 -3.22 -10.95 -11.66
CA ILE A 102 -1.76 -10.94 -11.83
C ILE A 102 -1.37 -10.13 -13.06
N VAL A 103 -1.99 -10.39 -14.21
CA VAL A 103 -1.65 -9.73 -15.49
C VAL A 103 -1.86 -8.23 -15.43
N ILE A 104 -2.85 -7.76 -14.68
CA ILE A 104 -3.14 -6.33 -14.55
C ILE A 104 -2.31 -5.69 -13.45
N MET A 105 -2.28 -6.27 -12.26
CA MET A 105 -1.68 -5.64 -11.07
C MET A 105 -0.16 -5.74 -11.03
N LEU A 106 0.40 -6.89 -11.39
CA LEU A 106 1.83 -7.14 -11.23
C LEU A 106 2.69 -6.21 -12.09
N PRO A 107 2.43 -6.01 -13.40
CA PRO A 107 3.25 -5.11 -14.22
C PRO A 107 3.25 -3.67 -13.71
N TRP A 108 2.10 -3.15 -13.28
CA TRP A 108 1.99 -1.80 -12.73
C TRP A 108 2.71 -1.64 -11.40
N SER A 109 2.60 -2.63 -10.53
CA SER A 109 3.30 -2.59 -9.24
C SER A 109 4.81 -2.66 -9.41
N VAL A 110 5.29 -3.50 -10.32
CA VAL A 110 6.72 -3.58 -10.67
C VAL A 110 7.21 -2.27 -11.30
N TYR A 111 6.42 -1.68 -12.19
CA TYR A 111 6.74 -0.39 -12.81
C TYR A 111 6.85 0.73 -11.77
N ASP A 112 5.92 0.79 -10.81
CA ASP A 112 5.99 1.77 -9.73
C ASP A 112 7.20 1.55 -8.82
N LEU A 113 7.55 0.30 -8.50
CA LEU A 113 8.77 0.00 -7.74
C LEU A 113 10.03 0.45 -8.49
N TYR A 114 10.04 0.28 -9.80
CA TYR A 114 11.12 0.78 -10.64
C TYR A 114 11.22 2.31 -10.61
N ARG A 115 10.08 3.01 -10.72
CA ARG A 115 10.03 4.47 -10.60
C ARG A 115 10.50 4.94 -9.23
N ILE A 116 10.01 4.32 -8.16
CA ILE A 116 10.41 4.65 -6.78
C ILE A 116 11.91 4.49 -6.60
N ARG A 117 12.49 3.44 -7.19
CA ARG A 117 13.94 3.19 -7.09
C ARG A 117 14.77 4.24 -7.81
N ARG A 118 14.25 4.80 -8.90
CA ARG A 118 14.93 5.80 -9.75
C ARG A 118 14.60 7.24 -9.39
N ASP A 119 13.56 7.46 -8.59
CA ASP A 119 13.16 8.80 -8.19
C ASP A 119 14.23 9.44 -7.28
N ASP A 120 14.25 10.76 -7.29
CA ASP A 120 15.14 11.55 -6.45
C ASP A 120 14.55 11.67 -5.04
N TRP A 121 15.23 11.06 -4.07
CA TRP A 121 14.86 11.08 -2.66
C TRP A 121 15.89 11.87 -1.87
N GLN A 122 15.42 12.78 -1.04
CA GLN A 122 16.26 13.64 -0.22
C GLN A 122 15.88 13.48 1.25
N ASP A 123 16.85 13.77 2.14
CA ASP A 123 16.59 13.85 3.57
C ASP A 123 15.73 15.08 3.86
N VAL A 124 14.72 14.93 4.71
CA VAL A 124 13.80 15.99 5.10
C VAL A 124 13.79 16.13 6.61
N ASP A 125 14.00 17.36 7.09
CA ASP A 125 13.89 17.68 8.51
C ASP A 125 12.44 18.12 8.81
N ILE A 126 11.85 17.48 9.82
CA ILE A 126 10.51 17.79 10.31
C ILE A 126 10.56 18.13 11.78
N THR A 127 9.66 19.01 12.21
CA THR A 127 9.41 19.30 13.62
C THR A 127 8.25 18.45 14.10
N VAL A 128 8.52 17.62 15.11
CA VAL A 128 7.50 16.75 15.72
C VAL A 128 7.09 17.34 17.06
N GLU A 129 5.80 17.43 17.27
CA GLU A 129 5.18 17.83 18.53
C GLU A 129 4.60 16.57 19.20
N GLU A 130 5.04 16.28 20.40
CA GLU A 130 4.57 15.15 21.18
C GLU A 130 4.02 15.63 22.53
N TYR A 131 2.85 15.14 22.90
CA TYR A 131 2.26 15.41 24.20
C TYR A 131 2.63 14.27 25.14
N VAL A 132 3.45 14.59 26.14
CA VAL A 132 3.83 13.64 27.19
C VAL A 132 2.86 13.78 28.33
N GLY A 133 2.20 12.69 28.70
CA GLY A 133 1.39 12.62 29.91
C GLY A 133 2.29 12.68 31.13
N ASN A 134 1.93 13.47 32.15
CA ASN A 134 2.60 13.39 33.43
C ASN A 134 2.32 12.01 34.03
N GLU A 135 3.36 11.26 34.36
CA GLU A 135 3.26 9.93 35.01
C GLU A 135 2.79 10.03 36.50
N ASP A 136 2.23 11.17 36.91
CA ASP A 136 1.88 11.43 38.30
C ASP A 136 0.33 11.43 38.55
N ASP A 137 -0.42 10.53 37.90
CA ASP A 137 -1.81 10.25 38.26
C ASP A 137 -2.05 8.75 38.48
#